data_8a4010813070254d9ac43185cab7a33f
#
_entry.id   8a4010813070254d9ac43185cab7a33f
#
_cell.length_a   1.000
_cell.length_b   1.000
_cell.length_c   1.000
_cell.angle_alpha   90.00
_cell.angle_beta   90.00
_cell.angle_gamma   90.00
#
_symmetry.space_group_name_H-M   'P 1'
#
loop_
_entity.id
_entity.type
_entity.pdbx_description
1 polymer ?
#
loop_
_entity_poly.entity_id
_entity_poly.type
_entity_poly.pdbx_seq_one_letter_code
_entity_poly.pdbx_strand_id
1 'polypeptide(L)'
;MSGGTSGHRTVDAVVFDWGGTLTPWHTIDLREQWLHYAEVYDPAHADELSARILSAEDAAWRAGREHQRSATLDQIFRGVGVDVDSDRHRDGLAAYHRWWEPHTHTDPDVPPLLAGLRDRGIKVGVLSNTLSTREHHEAVFRRDGVLDLVDGAVYSSEIPWTKPHPHAFRAALDAVGVDDPARAVFVGDRPFDDIHGAKEAGLRAVLVPHSAIPDSQKGHVEGEPDAVVDRLGDVLAVVDRWNA
;
A
#
# COMPACT_ATOMS: atom_id res chain seq x y z
N MET A 1 -36.86 21.35 -23.03
CA MET A 1 -35.77 21.74 -22.13
C MET A 1 -35.75 20.71 -20.99
N SER A 2 -34.96 19.67 -21.17
CA SER A 2 -34.80 18.61 -20.15
C SER A 2 -33.67 19.05 -19.24
N GLY A 3 -34.01 19.61 -18.07
CA GLY A 3 -33.07 19.84 -16.99
C GLY A 3 -32.69 18.49 -16.39
N GLY A 4 -31.59 17.93 -16.84
CA GLY A 4 -30.96 16.82 -16.13
C GLY A 4 -30.53 17.30 -14.75
N THR A 5 -31.18 16.80 -13.69
CA THR A 5 -30.66 16.88 -12.34
C THR A 5 -29.32 16.15 -12.33
N SER A 6 -28.24 16.91 -12.38
CA SER A 6 -26.92 16.42 -12.05
C SER A 6 -26.99 15.98 -10.58
N GLY A 7 -27.24 14.69 -10.34
CA GLY A 7 -27.14 14.11 -9.01
C GLY A 7 -25.75 14.47 -8.45
N HIS A 8 -25.74 15.11 -7.29
CA HIS A 8 -24.47 15.55 -6.67
C HIS A 8 -23.73 14.28 -6.22
N ARG A 9 -22.79 13.82 -7.05
CA ARG A 9 -21.94 12.68 -6.72
C ARG A 9 -21.22 12.97 -5.40
N THR A 10 -21.32 12.07 -4.44
CA THR A 10 -20.74 12.23 -3.10
C THR A 10 -19.34 11.63 -2.97
N VAL A 11 -18.92 10.78 -3.94
CA VAL A 11 -17.59 10.15 -3.99
C VAL A 11 -16.90 10.54 -5.29
N ASP A 12 -15.77 11.23 -5.17
CA ASP A 12 -14.93 11.64 -6.29
C ASP A 12 -13.69 10.76 -6.48
N ALA A 13 -13.20 10.15 -5.39
CA ALA A 13 -12.05 9.26 -5.43
C ALA A 13 -12.21 8.06 -4.50
N VAL A 14 -11.57 6.95 -4.90
CA VAL A 14 -11.31 5.79 -4.04
C VAL A 14 -9.81 5.58 -4.00
N VAL A 15 -9.24 5.62 -2.80
CA VAL A 15 -7.82 5.37 -2.53
C VAL A 15 -7.70 4.01 -1.86
N PHE A 16 -6.79 3.18 -2.36
CA PHE A 16 -6.57 1.82 -1.88
C PHE A 16 -5.25 1.69 -1.16
N ASP A 17 -5.22 0.89 -0.10
CA ASP A 17 -3.98 0.24 0.33
C ASP A 17 -3.54 -0.79 -0.71
N TRP A 18 -2.26 -1.20 -0.65
CA TRP A 18 -1.70 -2.17 -1.61
C TRP A 18 -1.59 -3.56 -1.03
N GLY A 19 -0.76 -3.76 -0.01
CA GLY A 19 -0.40 -5.08 0.51
C GLY A 19 -1.47 -5.65 1.44
N GLY A 20 -2.12 -6.75 1.04
CA GLY A 20 -3.28 -7.31 1.74
C GLY A 20 -4.61 -6.75 1.27
N THR A 21 -4.60 -5.73 0.39
CA THR A 21 -5.78 -5.12 -0.23
C THR A 21 -5.77 -5.35 -1.75
N LEU A 22 -4.96 -4.60 -2.51
CA LEU A 22 -4.84 -4.83 -3.97
C LEU A 22 -4.04 -6.09 -4.33
N THR A 23 -3.19 -6.56 -3.44
CA THR A 23 -2.54 -7.87 -3.53
C THR A 23 -3.00 -8.74 -2.36
N PRO A 24 -3.23 -10.06 -2.56
CA PRO A 24 -3.55 -10.96 -1.47
C PRO A 24 -2.45 -10.97 -0.40
N TRP A 25 -2.87 -11.14 0.86
CA TRP A 25 -1.92 -11.37 1.93
C TRP A 25 -1.34 -12.79 1.86
N HIS A 26 -0.02 -12.90 1.92
CA HIS A 26 0.69 -14.17 1.99
C HIS A 26 1.42 -14.29 3.33
N THR A 27 1.26 -15.42 4.00
CA THR A 27 2.12 -15.76 5.15
C THR A 27 3.42 -16.33 4.61
N ILE A 28 4.52 -15.60 4.77
CA ILE A 28 5.83 -15.93 4.23
C ILE A 28 6.89 -15.91 5.33
N ASP A 29 8.00 -16.63 5.12
CA ASP A 29 9.18 -16.50 5.96
C ASP A 29 10.00 -15.28 5.52
N LEU A 30 9.89 -14.19 6.28
CA LEU A 30 10.63 -12.95 5.99
C LEU A 30 12.17 -13.10 6.08
N ARG A 31 12.69 -14.20 6.63
CA ARG A 31 14.14 -14.44 6.62
C ARG A 31 14.61 -14.87 5.23
N GLU A 32 13.81 -15.63 4.51
CA GLU A 32 14.17 -16.13 3.17
C GLU A 32 14.37 -14.99 2.18
N GLN A 33 13.53 -13.95 2.22
CA GLN A 33 13.65 -12.79 1.33
C GLN A 33 15.06 -12.17 1.37
N TRP A 34 15.58 -11.97 2.59
CA TRP A 34 16.89 -11.34 2.78
C TRP A 34 18.05 -12.30 2.56
N LEU A 35 17.83 -13.59 2.72
CA LEU A 35 18.81 -14.59 2.39
C LEU A 35 19.09 -14.61 0.87
N HIS A 36 18.05 -14.58 0.03
CA HIS A 36 18.21 -14.49 -1.42
C HIS A 36 18.97 -13.23 -1.88
N TYR A 37 18.75 -12.10 -1.21
CA TYR A 37 19.55 -10.90 -1.43
C TYR A 37 21.04 -11.13 -1.04
N ALA A 38 21.27 -11.61 0.18
CA ALA A 38 22.58 -11.72 0.78
C ALA A 38 23.46 -12.76 0.09
N GLU A 39 22.91 -13.87 -0.37
CA GLU A 39 23.61 -14.90 -1.16
C GLU A 39 24.22 -14.36 -2.45
N VAL A 40 23.60 -13.32 -3.03
CA VAL A 40 24.12 -12.65 -4.23
C VAL A 40 25.07 -11.52 -3.87
N TYR A 41 24.76 -10.72 -2.84
CA TYR A 41 25.57 -9.58 -2.44
C TYR A 41 26.89 -9.97 -1.79
N ASP A 42 26.84 -10.85 -0.77
CA ASP A 42 28.01 -11.34 -0.01
C ASP A 42 27.83 -12.82 0.34
N PRO A 43 28.12 -13.75 -0.61
CA PRO A 43 27.92 -15.17 -0.41
C PRO A 43 28.68 -15.76 0.77
N ALA A 44 29.82 -15.16 1.14
CA ALA A 44 30.64 -15.65 2.25
C ALA A 44 30.02 -15.38 3.63
N HIS A 45 29.17 -14.36 3.74
CA HIS A 45 28.54 -13.91 5.00
C HIS A 45 27.01 -13.76 4.85
N ALA A 46 26.37 -14.55 3.98
CA ALA A 46 24.97 -14.39 3.62
C ALA A 46 24.01 -14.51 4.84
N ASP A 47 24.22 -15.51 5.68
CA ASP A 47 23.40 -15.69 6.90
C ASP A 47 23.50 -14.51 7.87
N GLU A 48 24.72 -13.97 8.08
CA GLU A 48 24.95 -12.84 8.96
C GLU A 48 24.34 -11.57 8.40
N LEU A 49 24.56 -11.30 7.10
CA LEU A 49 24.02 -10.13 6.43
C LEU A 49 22.48 -10.14 6.41
N SER A 50 21.88 -11.27 6.04
CA SER A 50 20.41 -11.41 6.01
C SER A 50 19.78 -11.16 7.39
N ALA A 51 20.39 -11.70 8.46
CA ALA A 51 19.93 -11.47 9.82
C ALA A 51 20.03 -9.99 10.25
N ARG A 52 21.09 -9.30 9.83
CA ARG A 52 21.28 -7.87 10.11
C ARG A 52 20.26 -7.01 9.36
N ILE A 53 19.99 -7.32 8.09
CA ILE A 53 18.97 -6.61 7.29
C ILE A 53 17.60 -6.82 7.90
N LEU A 54 17.20 -8.05 8.21
CA LEU A 54 15.91 -8.36 8.85
C LEU A 54 15.74 -7.60 10.18
N SER A 55 16.77 -7.58 11.03
CA SER A 55 16.73 -6.85 12.29
C SER A 55 16.57 -5.34 12.10
N ALA A 56 17.23 -4.77 11.09
CA ALA A 56 17.11 -3.35 10.77
C ALA A 56 15.74 -3.01 10.17
N GLU A 57 15.20 -3.87 9.30
CA GLU A 57 13.84 -3.77 8.78
C GLU A 57 12.79 -3.78 9.89
N ASP A 58 12.87 -4.76 10.80
CA ASP A 58 11.98 -4.85 11.96
C ASP A 58 12.04 -3.60 12.84
N ALA A 59 13.23 -3.04 13.04
CA ALA A 59 13.41 -1.80 13.79
C ALA A 59 12.76 -0.61 13.06
N ALA A 60 12.90 -0.52 11.74
CA ALA A 60 12.27 0.51 10.94
C ALA A 60 10.74 0.44 10.98
N TRP A 61 10.17 -0.76 10.86
CA TRP A 61 8.72 -0.97 10.99
C TRP A 61 8.19 -0.64 12.38
N ARG A 62 8.92 -0.99 13.47
CA ARG A 62 8.54 -0.59 14.83
C ARG A 62 8.56 0.91 15.00
N ALA A 63 9.64 1.58 14.56
CA ALA A 63 9.73 3.04 14.62
C ALA A 63 8.64 3.73 13.79
N GLY A 64 8.31 3.15 12.63
CA GLY A 64 7.19 3.60 11.79
C GLY A 64 5.86 3.55 12.54
N ARG A 65 5.56 2.45 13.23
CA ARG A 65 4.33 2.33 14.04
C ARG A 65 4.30 3.26 15.25
N GLU A 66 5.42 3.43 15.95
CA GLU A 66 5.51 4.26 17.16
C GLU A 66 5.46 5.75 16.86
N HIS A 67 6.07 6.17 15.75
CA HIS A 67 6.28 7.59 15.43
C HIS A 67 5.59 8.02 14.14
N GLN A 68 4.92 7.12 13.44
CA GLN A 68 4.25 7.34 12.15
C GLN A 68 5.20 7.95 11.11
N ARG A 69 6.46 7.53 11.13
CA ARG A 69 7.53 8.00 10.25
C ARG A 69 7.96 6.91 9.29
N SER A 70 8.18 7.34 8.05
CA SER A 70 8.65 6.46 6.99
C SER A 70 10.14 6.14 7.10
N ALA A 71 10.51 5.04 6.44
CA ALA A 71 11.89 4.66 6.16
C ALA A 71 11.99 4.14 4.72
N THR A 72 13.21 3.90 4.24
CA THR A 72 13.47 3.33 2.93
C THR A 72 14.40 2.12 3.02
N LEU A 73 14.34 1.21 2.04
CA LEU A 73 15.29 0.10 1.94
C LEU A 73 16.74 0.60 1.86
N ASP A 74 16.98 1.69 1.13
CA ASP A 74 18.32 2.29 1.05
C ASP A 74 18.88 2.69 2.41
N GLN A 75 18.05 3.28 3.28
CA GLN A 75 18.46 3.62 4.64
C GLN A 75 18.81 2.38 5.45
N ILE A 76 18.01 1.31 5.32
CA ILE A 76 18.26 0.03 5.97
C ILE A 76 19.58 -0.57 5.48
N PHE A 77 19.79 -0.66 4.17
CA PHE A 77 21.00 -1.22 3.58
C PHE A 77 22.26 -0.45 3.97
N ARG A 78 22.24 0.89 3.88
CA ARG A 78 23.35 1.73 4.31
C ARG A 78 23.63 1.57 5.80
N GLY A 79 22.58 1.45 6.62
CA GLY A 79 22.67 1.25 8.07
C GLY A 79 23.36 -0.07 8.47
N VAL A 80 23.26 -1.10 7.63
CA VAL A 80 23.95 -2.39 7.82
C VAL A 80 25.27 -2.49 7.03
N GLY A 81 25.77 -1.39 6.45
CA GLY A 81 27.08 -1.33 5.78
C GLY A 81 27.09 -1.88 4.34
N VAL A 82 25.93 -1.98 3.70
CA VAL A 82 25.81 -2.33 2.28
C VAL A 82 26.15 -1.12 1.42
N ASP A 83 26.98 -1.32 0.38
CA ASP A 83 27.22 -0.34 -0.67
C ASP A 83 26.08 -0.41 -1.69
N VAL A 84 25.09 0.49 -1.53
CA VAL A 84 23.88 0.54 -2.37
C VAL A 84 24.16 1.02 -3.81
N ASP A 85 25.32 1.57 -4.08
CA ASP A 85 25.69 2.06 -5.41
C ASP A 85 26.43 0.97 -6.23
N SER A 86 26.72 -0.20 -5.62
CA SER A 86 27.44 -1.30 -6.25
C SER A 86 26.57 -2.15 -7.19
N ASP A 87 27.22 -2.80 -8.18
CA ASP A 87 26.57 -3.80 -9.02
C ASP A 87 26.03 -4.97 -8.21
N ARG A 88 26.77 -5.39 -7.16
CA ARG A 88 26.33 -6.47 -6.26
C ARG A 88 25.00 -6.16 -5.59
N HIS A 89 24.81 -4.90 -5.18
CA HIS A 89 23.53 -4.49 -4.60
C HIS A 89 22.39 -4.58 -5.61
N ARG A 90 22.59 -4.12 -6.85
CA ARG A 90 21.60 -4.24 -7.92
C ARG A 90 21.22 -5.71 -8.20
N ASP A 91 22.22 -6.58 -8.27
CA ASP A 91 22.01 -8.02 -8.48
C ASP A 91 21.29 -8.68 -7.30
N GLY A 92 21.65 -8.31 -6.07
CA GLY A 92 21.00 -8.75 -4.84
C GLY A 92 19.52 -8.31 -4.79
N LEU A 93 19.22 -7.04 -5.10
CA LEU A 93 17.86 -6.56 -5.20
C LEU A 93 17.04 -7.30 -6.28
N ALA A 94 17.67 -7.62 -7.41
CA ALA A 94 17.02 -8.41 -8.44
C ALA A 94 16.68 -9.83 -7.95
N ALA A 95 17.51 -10.44 -7.10
CA ALA A 95 17.21 -11.74 -6.48
C ALA A 95 16.06 -11.62 -5.46
N TYR A 96 16.10 -10.61 -4.61
CA TYR A 96 15.02 -10.27 -3.68
C TYR A 96 13.68 -10.06 -4.39
N HIS A 97 13.64 -9.26 -5.46
CA HIS A 97 12.41 -9.00 -6.22
C HIS A 97 11.88 -10.26 -6.92
N ARG A 98 12.74 -11.13 -7.46
CA ARG A 98 12.33 -12.42 -8.02
C ARG A 98 11.68 -13.34 -6.99
N TRP A 99 12.20 -13.34 -5.75
CA TRP A 99 11.59 -14.10 -4.67
C TRP A 99 10.19 -13.55 -4.30
N TRP A 100 10.03 -12.22 -4.31
CA TRP A 100 8.74 -11.58 -4.03
C TRP A 100 7.71 -11.73 -5.15
N GLU A 101 8.12 -11.92 -6.39
CA GLU A 101 7.22 -11.91 -7.55
C GLU A 101 5.98 -12.79 -7.38
N PRO A 102 6.03 -14.06 -6.90
CA PRO A 102 4.85 -14.89 -6.69
C PRO A 102 3.88 -14.35 -5.63
N HIS A 103 4.36 -13.45 -4.76
CA HIS A 103 3.62 -12.90 -3.63
C HIS A 103 3.09 -11.48 -3.88
N THR A 104 3.31 -10.93 -5.07
CA THR A 104 2.92 -9.56 -5.43
C THR A 104 1.91 -9.49 -6.58
N HIS A 105 1.31 -10.62 -6.98
CA HIS A 105 0.28 -10.60 -8.01
C HIS A 105 -0.96 -9.85 -7.53
N THR A 106 -1.45 -8.97 -8.39
CA THR A 106 -2.68 -8.21 -8.15
C THR A 106 -3.89 -9.15 -8.07
N ASP A 107 -4.79 -8.91 -7.12
CA ASP A 107 -6.03 -9.68 -6.97
C ASP A 107 -6.86 -9.62 -8.27
N PRO A 108 -7.44 -10.75 -8.73
CA PRO A 108 -8.23 -10.79 -9.97
C PRO A 108 -9.44 -9.84 -10.01
N ASP A 109 -9.97 -9.43 -8.85
CA ASP A 109 -11.08 -8.47 -8.78
C ASP A 109 -10.61 -7.02 -9.05
N VAL A 110 -9.31 -6.72 -8.98
CA VAL A 110 -8.78 -5.35 -9.09
C VAL A 110 -8.96 -4.74 -10.48
N PRO A 111 -8.57 -5.38 -11.59
CA PRO A 111 -8.72 -4.75 -12.91
C PRO A 111 -10.18 -4.35 -13.21
N PRO A 112 -11.22 -5.21 -13.01
CA PRO A 112 -12.61 -4.82 -13.25
C PRO A 112 -13.11 -3.78 -12.24
N LEU A 113 -12.63 -3.79 -10.98
CA LEU A 113 -12.97 -2.78 -9.98
C LEU A 113 -12.46 -1.41 -10.40
N LEU A 114 -11.18 -1.29 -10.72
CA LEU A 114 -10.58 -0.01 -11.08
C LEU A 114 -11.19 0.55 -12.38
N ALA A 115 -11.41 -0.30 -13.39
CA ALA A 115 -12.12 0.08 -14.60
C ALA A 115 -13.54 0.57 -14.30
N GLY A 116 -14.29 -0.16 -13.44
CA GLY A 116 -15.64 0.21 -13.04
C GLY A 116 -15.73 1.54 -12.28
N LEU A 117 -14.73 1.89 -11.46
CA LEU A 117 -14.64 3.20 -10.82
C LEU A 117 -14.41 4.31 -11.85
N ARG A 118 -13.48 4.10 -12.79
CA ARG A 118 -13.18 5.07 -13.85
C ARG A 118 -14.36 5.29 -14.79
N ASP A 119 -15.13 4.25 -15.13
CA ASP A 119 -16.37 4.37 -15.92
C ASP A 119 -17.42 5.27 -15.23
N ARG A 120 -17.38 5.33 -13.89
CA ARG A 120 -18.19 6.25 -13.07
C ARG A 120 -17.57 7.65 -12.95
N GLY A 121 -16.42 7.88 -13.57
CA GLY A 121 -15.64 9.10 -13.45
C GLY A 121 -15.05 9.32 -12.05
N ILE A 122 -14.84 8.25 -11.28
CA ILE A 122 -14.24 8.27 -9.95
C ILE A 122 -12.74 8.06 -10.09
N LYS A 123 -11.96 8.91 -9.42
CA LYS A 123 -10.50 8.80 -9.42
C LYS A 123 -10.05 7.60 -8.61
N VAL A 124 -8.98 6.96 -9.07
CA VAL A 124 -8.36 5.81 -8.41
C VAL A 124 -7.00 6.22 -7.85
N GLY A 125 -6.84 6.07 -6.54
CA GLY A 125 -5.57 6.33 -5.85
C GLY A 125 -5.00 5.09 -5.18
N VAL A 126 -3.69 5.15 -4.87
CA VAL A 126 -2.99 4.17 -4.02
C VAL A 126 -2.24 4.92 -2.92
N LEU A 127 -2.34 4.43 -1.68
CA LEU A 127 -1.51 4.86 -0.56
C LEU A 127 -0.99 3.65 0.19
N SER A 128 0.31 3.36 0.05
CA SER A 128 0.94 2.19 0.66
C SER A 128 1.97 2.56 1.72
N ASN A 129 1.90 1.91 2.89
CA ASN A 129 3.01 1.88 3.84
C ASN A 129 4.05 0.89 3.32
N THR A 130 5.20 1.39 2.89
CA THR A 130 6.24 0.58 2.24
C THR A 130 7.64 1.14 2.47
N LEU A 131 8.63 0.28 2.40
CA LEU A 131 10.06 0.62 2.36
C LEU A 131 10.59 0.65 0.92
N SER A 132 9.85 0.04 -0.02
CA SER A 132 10.24 -0.11 -1.42
C SER A 132 10.01 1.18 -2.22
N THR A 133 10.68 1.26 -3.37
CA THR A 133 10.59 2.43 -4.25
C THR A 133 9.29 2.45 -5.08
N ARG A 134 8.93 3.61 -5.60
CA ARG A 134 7.86 3.80 -6.59
C ARG A 134 8.05 2.89 -7.79
N GLU A 135 9.28 2.84 -8.32
CA GLU A 135 9.60 2.03 -9.50
C GLU A 135 9.26 0.55 -9.31
N HIS A 136 9.50 0.02 -8.10
CA HIS A 136 9.15 -1.37 -7.79
C HIS A 136 7.63 -1.57 -7.83
N HIS A 137 6.84 -0.73 -7.15
CA HIS A 137 5.38 -0.84 -7.13
C HIS A 137 4.77 -0.64 -8.52
N GLU A 138 5.23 0.35 -9.27
CA GLU A 138 4.74 0.60 -10.62
C GLU A 138 5.15 -0.51 -11.61
N ALA A 139 6.28 -1.19 -11.39
CA ALA A 139 6.65 -2.38 -12.18
C ALA A 139 5.68 -3.53 -11.94
N VAL A 140 5.25 -3.76 -10.68
CA VAL A 140 4.20 -4.72 -10.34
C VAL A 140 2.89 -4.36 -11.02
N PHE A 141 2.42 -3.13 -10.89
CA PHE A 141 1.17 -2.68 -11.53
C PHE A 141 1.22 -2.74 -13.06
N ARG A 142 2.38 -2.46 -13.65
CA ARG A 142 2.60 -2.56 -15.11
C ARG A 142 2.59 -4.02 -15.56
N ARG A 143 3.27 -4.92 -14.83
CA ARG A 143 3.25 -6.37 -15.10
C ARG A 143 1.81 -6.89 -15.13
N ASP A 144 0.97 -6.44 -14.19
CA ASP A 144 -0.40 -6.92 -14.02
C ASP A 144 -1.43 -6.12 -14.83
N GLY A 145 -0.98 -5.14 -15.62
CA GLY A 145 -1.82 -4.37 -16.55
C GLY A 145 -2.78 -3.37 -15.87
N VAL A 146 -2.49 -2.96 -14.62
CA VAL A 146 -3.38 -2.05 -13.87
C VAL A 146 -2.80 -0.65 -13.67
N LEU A 147 -1.54 -0.41 -14.03
CA LEU A 147 -0.88 0.89 -13.82
C LEU A 147 -1.66 2.05 -14.45
N ASP A 148 -2.14 1.89 -15.67
CA ASP A 148 -2.88 2.91 -16.41
C ASP A 148 -4.29 3.17 -15.84
N LEU A 149 -4.75 2.36 -14.90
CA LEU A 149 -6.02 2.52 -14.19
C LEU A 149 -5.87 3.35 -12.91
N VAL A 150 -4.65 3.63 -12.46
CA VAL A 150 -4.33 4.43 -11.28
C VAL A 150 -4.11 5.88 -11.67
N ASP A 151 -4.89 6.82 -11.10
CA ASP A 151 -4.76 8.26 -11.37
C ASP A 151 -3.66 8.91 -10.51
N GLY A 152 -3.38 8.37 -9.33
CA GLY A 152 -2.33 8.87 -8.44
C GLY A 152 -1.90 7.83 -7.40
N ALA A 153 -0.62 7.82 -7.05
CA ALA A 153 -0.10 6.92 -6.04
C ALA A 153 0.87 7.63 -5.09
N VAL A 154 0.82 7.26 -3.82
CA VAL A 154 1.75 7.71 -2.77
C VAL A 154 2.31 6.48 -2.05
N TYR A 155 3.61 6.43 -1.96
CA TYR A 155 4.36 5.41 -1.23
C TYR A 155 5.03 6.06 -0.02
N SER A 156 4.88 5.48 1.16
CA SER A 156 5.43 6.11 2.37
C SER A 156 6.95 6.30 2.31
N SER A 157 7.65 5.49 1.52
CA SER A 157 9.09 5.65 1.27
C SER A 157 9.49 6.98 0.62
N GLU A 158 8.52 7.73 0.05
CA GLU A 158 8.74 9.01 -0.64
C GLU A 158 8.33 10.23 0.18
N ILE A 159 7.60 10.01 1.27
CA ILE A 159 7.08 11.06 2.14
C ILE A 159 7.50 10.82 3.60
N PRO A 160 7.52 11.84 4.47
CA PRO A 160 7.96 11.67 5.86
C PRO A 160 7.03 10.82 6.73
N TRP A 161 5.85 10.45 6.25
CA TRP A 161 4.75 9.92 7.05
C TRP A 161 4.27 8.56 6.56
N THR A 162 3.87 7.70 7.52
CA THR A 162 3.15 6.46 7.26
C THR A 162 1.70 6.59 7.71
N LYS A 163 0.76 5.78 7.16
CA LYS A 163 -0.54 5.57 7.79
C LYS A 163 -0.32 5.05 9.22
N PRO A 164 -1.11 5.48 10.21
CA PRO A 164 -2.34 6.27 10.12
C PRO A 164 -2.16 7.79 10.15
N HIS A 165 -0.95 8.35 9.93
CA HIS A 165 -0.74 9.79 10.02
C HIS A 165 -1.59 10.55 8.99
N PRO A 166 -2.37 11.61 9.38
CA PRO A 166 -3.28 12.31 8.46
C PRO A 166 -2.61 12.91 7.23
N HIS A 167 -1.34 13.32 7.33
CA HIS A 167 -0.60 13.85 6.18
C HIS A 167 -0.33 12.81 5.09
N ALA A 168 -0.28 11.52 5.42
CA ALA A 168 -0.17 10.47 4.40
C ALA A 168 -1.44 10.40 3.55
N PHE A 169 -2.62 10.46 4.19
CA PHE A 169 -3.91 10.51 3.49
C PHE A 169 -4.07 11.80 2.70
N ARG A 170 -3.63 12.95 3.26
CA ARG A 170 -3.66 14.22 2.52
C ARG A 170 -2.82 14.14 1.25
N ALA A 171 -1.60 13.59 1.32
CA ALA A 171 -0.76 13.41 0.15
C ALA A 171 -1.44 12.53 -0.92
N ALA A 172 -2.16 11.47 -0.51
CA ALA A 172 -2.92 10.63 -1.44
C ALA A 172 -4.09 11.39 -2.10
N LEU A 173 -4.80 12.24 -1.35
CA LEU A 173 -5.85 13.09 -1.89
C LEU A 173 -5.30 14.11 -2.89
N ASP A 174 -4.17 14.73 -2.58
CA ASP A 174 -3.48 15.66 -3.48
C ASP A 174 -3.05 14.97 -4.78
N ALA A 175 -2.57 13.71 -4.69
CA ALA A 175 -2.15 12.93 -5.85
C ALA A 175 -3.30 12.58 -6.81
N VAL A 176 -4.53 12.45 -6.31
CA VAL A 176 -5.73 12.22 -7.14
C VAL A 176 -6.52 13.49 -7.43
N GLY A 177 -6.09 14.65 -6.91
CA GLY A 177 -6.72 15.96 -7.17
C GLY A 177 -8.07 16.14 -6.47
N VAL A 178 -8.22 15.63 -5.25
CA VAL A 178 -9.43 15.78 -4.43
C VAL A 178 -9.12 16.60 -3.17
N ASP A 179 -9.77 17.76 -3.05
CA ASP A 179 -9.52 18.70 -1.95
C ASP A 179 -10.31 18.36 -0.68
N ASP A 180 -11.56 17.88 -0.84
CA ASP A 180 -12.46 17.57 0.27
C ASP A 180 -12.35 16.09 0.65
N PRO A 181 -11.78 15.75 1.83
CA PRO A 181 -11.67 14.35 2.29
C PRO A 181 -13.01 13.62 2.38
N ALA A 182 -14.12 14.33 2.69
CA ALA A 182 -15.44 13.73 2.79
C ALA A 182 -15.97 13.19 1.45
N ARG A 183 -15.34 13.59 0.34
CA ARG A 183 -15.63 13.11 -1.02
C ARG A 183 -14.73 11.97 -1.48
N ALA A 184 -13.88 11.46 -0.59
CA ALA A 184 -13.00 10.33 -0.86
C ALA A 184 -13.30 9.14 0.06
N VAL A 185 -12.99 7.96 -0.45
CA VAL A 185 -13.10 6.69 0.25
C VAL A 185 -11.71 6.08 0.33
N PHE A 186 -11.34 5.56 1.49
CA PHE A 186 -10.18 4.71 1.65
C PHE A 186 -10.61 3.25 1.78
N VAL A 187 -9.96 2.35 1.07
CA VAL A 187 -10.19 0.90 1.11
C VAL A 187 -8.92 0.22 1.58
N GLY A 188 -9.00 -0.54 2.67
CA GLY A 188 -7.84 -1.23 3.22
C GLY A 188 -8.21 -2.41 4.11
N ASP A 189 -7.21 -3.19 4.50
CA ASP A 189 -7.37 -4.42 5.29
C ASP A 189 -7.02 -4.23 6.77
N ARG A 190 -6.39 -3.08 7.15
CA ARG A 190 -5.88 -2.85 8.50
C ARG A 190 -6.78 -1.91 9.30
N PRO A 191 -7.40 -2.41 10.40
CA PRO A 191 -8.30 -1.57 11.22
C PRO A 191 -7.65 -0.29 11.75
N PHE A 192 -6.36 -0.33 12.14
CA PHE A 192 -5.66 0.84 12.67
C PHE A 192 -5.10 1.74 11.57
N ASP A 193 -4.21 1.20 10.72
CA ASP A 193 -3.50 2.02 9.74
C ASP A 193 -4.44 2.61 8.70
N ASP A 194 -5.39 1.81 8.21
CA ASP A 194 -6.27 2.17 7.09
C ASP A 194 -7.58 2.79 7.58
N ILE A 195 -8.30 2.06 8.43
CA ILE A 195 -9.67 2.47 8.81
C ILE A 195 -9.63 3.63 9.79
N HIS A 196 -8.95 3.47 10.93
CA HIS A 196 -8.80 4.56 11.89
C HIS A 196 -8.11 5.77 11.25
N GLY A 197 -7.00 5.56 10.52
CA GLY A 197 -6.27 6.65 9.88
C GLY A 197 -7.11 7.41 8.85
N ALA A 198 -7.87 6.73 7.99
CA ALA A 198 -8.75 7.37 7.03
C ALA A 198 -9.86 8.19 7.72
N LYS A 199 -10.48 7.64 8.78
CA LYS A 199 -11.52 8.34 9.55
C LYS A 199 -10.97 9.60 10.23
N GLU A 200 -9.79 9.54 10.85
CA GLU A 200 -9.11 10.70 11.43
C GLU A 200 -8.73 11.76 10.38
N ALA A 201 -8.46 11.33 9.14
CA ALA A 201 -8.20 12.24 8.03
C ALA A 201 -9.48 12.77 7.35
N GLY A 202 -10.66 12.36 7.82
CA GLY A 202 -11.97 12.82 7.33
C GLY A 202 -12.52 12.07 6.10
N LEU A 203 -11.89 10.96 5.69
CA LEU A 203 -12.38 10.12 4.62
C LEU A 203 -13.46 9.15 5.12
N ARG A 204 -14.24 8.60 4.19
CA ARG A 204 -14.98 7.37 4.43
C ARG A 204 -14.01 6.19 4.35
N ALA A 205 -14.29 5.12 5.10
CA ALA A 205 -13.44 3.94 5.16
C ALA A 205 -14.21 2.66 4.87
N VAL A 206 -13.65 1.82 4.01
CA VAL A 206 -14.15 0.47 3.69
C VAL A 206 -13.10 -0.54 4.12
N LEU A 207 -13.50 -1.47 4.99
CA LEU A 207 -12.67 -2.58 5.43
C LEU A 207 -12.85 -3.79 4.52
N VAL A 208 -11.72 -4.37 4.08
CA VAL A 208 -11.65 -5.65 3.37
C VAL A 208 -10.85 -6.61 4.25
N PRO A 209 -11.47 -7.49 5.06
CA PRO A 209 -10.77 -8.26 6.11
C PRO A 209 -10.06 -9.50 5.53
N HIS A 210 -9.19 -9.34 4.54
CA HIS A 210 -8.50 -10.44 3.86
C HIS A 210 -7.29 -10.98 4.60
N SER A 211 -6.74 -10.23 5.57
CA SER A 211 -5.43 -10.51 6.11
C SER A 211 -5.48 -11.17 7.47
N ALA A 212 -4.72 -12.25 7.62
CA ALA A 212 -4.35 -12.79 8.92
C ALA A 212 -3.22 -11.92 9.52
N ILE A 213 -3.57 -10.70 9.96
CA ILE A 213 -2.59 -9.72 10.45
C ILE A 213 -1.98 -10.23 11.74
N PRO A 214 -0.63 -10.36 11.83
CA PRO A 214 0.04 -10.73 13.08
C PRO A 214 -0.27 -9.73 14.20
N ASP A 215 -0.40 -10.21 15.44
CA ASP A 215 -0.70 -9.35 16.60
C ASP A 215 0.33 -8.21 16.77
N SER A 216 1.59 -8.46 16.42
CA SER A 216 2.64 -7.43 16.45
C SER A 216 2.42 -6.29 15.45
N GLN A 217 1.55 -6.47 14.46
CA GLN A 217 1.20 -5.47 13.44
C GLN A 217 -0.21 -4.88 13.66
N LYS A 218 -0.96 -5.36 14.65
CA LYS A 218 -2.22 -4.74 15.05
C LYS A 218 -1.94 -3.47 15.84
N GLY A 219 -2.70 -2.41 15.54
CA GLY A 219 -2.70 -1.18 16.33
C GLY A 219 -3.50 -1.36 17.63
N HIS A 220 -3.44 -0.34 18.47
CA HIS A 220 -4.13 -0.30 19.77
C HIS A 220 -5.51 0.38 19.71
N VAL A 221 -5.90 0.87 18.54
CA VAL A 221 -7.23 1.45 18.25
C VAL A 221 -7.73 0.83 16.96
N GLU A 222 -8.93 0.30 16.98
CA GLU A 222 -9.62 -0.17 15.78
C GLU A 222 -10.55 0.96 15.30
N GLY A 223 -10.45 1.32 14.01
CA GLY A 223 -11.36 2.26 13.39
C GLY A 223 -12.70 1.60 13.11
N GLU A 224 -13.78 2.38 13.18
CA GLU A 224 -15.12 1.93 12.76
C GLU A 224 -15.30 2.21 11.25
N PRO A 225 -15.34 1.17 10.38
CA PRO A 225 -15.51 1.36 8.95
C PRO A 225 -16.94 1.78 8.61
N ASP A 226 -17.11 2.60 7.56
CA ASP A 226 -18.43 2.96 7.02
C ASP A 226 -19.07 1.81 6.24
N ALA A 227 -18.25 0.86 5.76
CA ALA A 227 -18.69 -0.39 5.17
C ALA A 227 -17.62 -1.49 5.33
N VAL A 228 -18.06 -2.73 5.31
CA VAL A 228 -17.21 -3.92 5.23
C VAL A 228 -17.61 -4.70 3.99
N VAL A 229 -16.63 -5.17 3.22
CA VAL A 229 -16.85 -5.99 2.03
C VAL A 229 -15.97 -7.24 2.10
N ASP A 230 -16.52 -8.38 1.68
CA ASP A 230 -15.77 -9.63 1.65
C ASP A 230 -14.89 -9.78 0.40
N ARG A 231 -15.22 -9.03 -0.67
CA ARG A 231 -14.51 -9.03 -1.94
C ARG A 231 -14.29 -7.61 -2.43
N LEU A 232 -13.15 -7.36 -3.06
CA LEU A 232 -12.82 -6.03 -3.62
C LEU A 232 -13.85 -5.54 -4.64
N GLY A 233 -14.38 -6.43 -5.49
CA GLY A 233 -15.41 -6.06 -6.46
C GLY A 233 -16.68 -5.45 -5.85
N ASP A 234 -17.00 -5.78 -4.59
CA ASP A 234 -18.18 -5.26 -3.88
C ASP A 234 -18.07 -3.77 -3.51
N VAL A 235 -16.85 -3.21 -3.55
CA VAL A 235 -16.61 -1.76 -3.36
C VAL A 235 -17.43 -0.94 -4.36
N LEU A 236 -17.61 -1.39 -5.60
CA LEU A 236 -18.45 -0.69 -6.59
C LEU A 236 -19.89 -0.50 -6.09
N ALA A 237 -20.48 -1.54 -5.51
CA ALA A 237 -21.84 -1.46 -4.98
C ALA A 237 -21.94 -0.53 -3.75
N VAL A 238 -20.88 -0.47 -2.93
CA VAL A 238 -20.80 0.48 -1.81
C VAL A 238 -20.79 1.92 -2.32
N VAL A 239 -19.93 2.21 -3.29
CA VAL A 239 -19.80 3.54 -3.90
C VAL A 239 -21.09 3.96 -4.61
N ASP A 240 -21.74 3.04 -5.33
CA ASP A 240 -23.01 3.31 -6.01
C ASP A 240 -24.10 3.70 -5.02
N ARG A 241 -24.21 3.01 -3.86
CA ARG A 241 -25.15 3.39 -2.79
C ARG A 241 -24.89 4.77 -2.20
N TRP A 242 -23.62 5.18 -2.09
CA TRP A 242 -23.29 6.51 -1.56
C TRP A 242 -23.48 7.63 -2.57
N ASN A 243 -23.55 7.30 -3.86
CA ASN A 243 -23.79 8.27 -4.94
C ASN A 243 -25.26 8.31 -5.40
N ALA A 244 -26.15 7.45 -4.84
CA ALA A 244 -27.58 7.45 -5.14
C ALA A 244 -28.32 8.55 -4.37
#